data_a317868360033b729f2b2acf483b9bbd
#
_entry.id   a317868360033b729f2b2acf483b9bbd
#
_cell.length_a   1.000
_cell.length_b   1.000
_cell.length_c   1.000
_cell.angle_alpha   90.00
_cell.angle_beta   90.00
_cell.angle_gamma   90.00
#
_symmetry.space_group_name_H-M   'P 1'
#
loop_
_entity.id
_entity.type
_entity.pdbx_description
1 polymer ?
#
loop_
_entity_poly.entity_id
_entity_poly.type
_entity_poly.pdbx_seq_one_letter_code
_entity_poly.pdbx_strand_id
1 'polypeptide(L)'
;MRALLQLENYWVENLEVRASADGADRPSAHGAILPRVNCEIFRAVDDAAYKVDLKLLVGPRMVARGLPYEFRLHLWGVFSFEPDTPQEKQEYIIHMSGPAMLYGIARGIIAQATALGPHGKYTLPSINFFELMKREAKKANKTPNSGDHA
;
A
#
# COMPACT_ATOMS: atom_id res chain seq x y z
N MET A 1 -9.54 -7.72 -24.39
CA MET A 1 -8.15 -8.21 -24.20
C MET A 1 -7.86 -8.40 -22.73
N ARG A 2 -7.47 -9.58 -22.34
CA ARG A 2 -7.15 -9.86 -20.94
C ARG A 2 -5.74 -9.36 -20.61
N ALA A 3 -5.59 -8.71 -19.46
CA ALA A 3 -4.28 -8.24 -19.01
C ALA A 3 -3.39 -9.42 -18.59
N LEU A 4 -2.07 -9.25 -18.72
CA LEU A 4 -1.10 -10.28 -18.33
C LEU A 4 -1.19 -10.58 -16.82
N LEU A 5 -1.37 -9.54 -16.01
CA LEU A 5 -1.52 -9.65 -14.55
C LEU A 5 -2.99 -9.61 -14.20
N GLN A 6 -3.44 -10.57 -13.40
CA GLN A 6 -4.80 -10.62 -12.90
C GLN A 6 -4.80 -10.56 -11.38
N LEU A 7 -5.63 -9.69 -10.81
CA LEU A 7 -5.92 -9.73 -9.39
C LEU A 7 -7.03 -10.76 -9.19
N GLU A 8 -6.68 -11.90 -8.60
CA GLU A 8 -7.63 -13.00 -8.42
C GLU A 8 -8.52 -12.81 -7.20
N ASN A 9 -7.95 -12.27 -6.13
CA ASN A 9 -8.69 -12.06 -4.89
C ASN A 9 -7.94 -11.05 -4.02
N TYR A 10 -8.67 -10.40 -3.14
CA TYR A 10 -8.07 -9.58 -2.09
C TYR A 10 -8.95 -9.63 -0.84
N TRP A 11 -8.37 -9.34 0.30
CA TRP A 11 -9.13 -9.25 1.54
C TRP A 11 -8.49 -8.24 2.49
N VAL A 12 -9.33 -7.76 3.42
CA VAL A 12 -8.90 -6.87 4.48
C VAL A 12 -8.54 -7.71 5.70
N GLU A 13 -7.27 -7.67 6.10
CA GLU A 13 -6.81 -8.34 7.31
C GLU A 13 -7.14 -7.51 8.55
N ASN A 14 -6.98 -6.20 8.45
CA ASN A 14 -7.27 -5.28 9.53
C ASN A 14 -7.66 -3.92 8.98
N LEU A 15 -8.67 -3.32 9.61
CA LEU A 15 -9.09 -1.94 9.31
C LEU A 15 -9.45 -1.26 10.62
N GLU A 16 -8.73 -0.20 10.95
CA GLU A 16 -9.02 0.66 12.09
C GLU A 16 -9.03 2.11 11.62
N VAL A 17 -10.07 2.84 11.95
CA VAL A 17 -10.20 4.26 11.62
C VAL A 17 -10.67 4.99 12.85
N ARG A 18 -9.99 6.08 13.19
CA ARG A 18 -10.35 6.93 14.31
C ARG A 18 -10.32 8.38 13.87
N ALA A 19 -11.41 9.10 14.14
CA ALA A 19 -11.47 10.53 13.86
C ALA A 19 -10.57 11.30 14.84
N SER A 20 -9.84 12.28 14.32
CA SER A 20 -9.07 13.20 15.16
C SER A 20 -10.04 14.15 15.89
N ALA A 21 -9.75 14.43 17.16
CA ALA A 21 -10.56 15.38 17.92
C ALA A 21 -10.46 16.79 17.33
N ASP A 22 -9.32 17.16 16.75
CA ASP A 22 -9.02 18.52 16.29
C ASP A 22 -8.98 18.64 14.76
N GLY A 23 -9.32 17.57 14.05
CA GLY A 23 -9.08 17.49 12.60
C GLY A 23 -9.87 18.49 11.76
N ALA A 24 -11.02 18.97 12.26
CA ALA A 24 -11.88 19.89 11.52
C ALA A 24 -11.35 21.33 11.48
N ASP A 25 -10.54 21.71 12.45
CA ASP A 25 -10.10 23.10 12.65
C ASP A 25 -8.71 23.39 12.05
N ARG A 26 -8.10 22.42 11.40
CA ARG A 26 -6.75 22.57 10.88
C ARG A 26 -6.74 22.85 9.37
N PRO A 27 -5.82 23.72 8.92
CA PRO A 27 -5.67 23.94 7.49
C PRO A 27 -5.31 22.62 6.80
N SER A 28 -5.88 22.42 5.64
CA SER A 28 -5.69 21.23 4.84
C SER A 28 -4.24 21.08 4.37
N ALA A 29 -3.49 20.20 5.02
CA ALA A 29 -2.15 19.81 4.59
C ALA A 29 -2.18 18.43 3.89
N HIS A 30 -3.34 18.01 3.42
CA HIS A 30 -3.61 16.65 2.95
C HIS A 30 -2.67 16.20 1.84
N GLY A 31 -2.32 17.12 0.91
CA GLY A 31 -1.46 16.79 -0.21
C GLY A 31 0.02 16.61 0.14
N ALA A 32 0.44 17.11 1.33
CA ALA A 32 1.84 17.08 1.74
C ALA A 32 2.17 15.89 2.65
N ILE A 33 1.16 15.24 3.24
CA ILE A 33 1.37 14.17 4.22
C ILE A 33 0.94 12.84 3.60
N LEU A 34 1.94 11.98 3.36
CA LEU A 34 1.70 10.64 2.84
C LEU A 34 1.54 9.65 3.99
N PRO A 35 0.68 8.64 3.85
CA PRO A 35 0.64 7.57 4.83
C PRO A 35 1.96 6.80 4.82
N ARG A 36 2.27 6.16 5.94
CA ARG A 36 3.38 5.21 5.97
C ARG A 36 2.92 3.96 5.21
N VAL A 37 3.71 3.56 4.21
CA VAL A 37 3.39 2.43 3.36
C VAL A 37 4.45 1.35 3.53
N ASN A 38 4.00 0.13 3.78
CA ASN A 38 4.86 -1.05 3.80
C ASN A 38 4.25 -2.08 2.86
N CYS A 39 5.05 -2.59 1.94
CA CYS A 39 4.59 -3.55 0.94
C CYS A 39 5.58 -4.69 0.81
N GLU A 40 5.08 -5.92 0.94
CA GLU A 40 5.88 -7.13 0.75
C GLU A 40 5.24 -7.99 -0.33
N ILE A 41 6.09 -8.61 -1.15
CA ILE A 41 5.65 -9.44 -2.27
C ILE A 41 6.20 -10.84 -2.07
N PHE A 42 5.32 -11.84 -2.13
CA PHE A 42 5.67 -13.25 -1.96
C PHE A 42 5.31 -14.00 -3.22
N ARG A 43 6.20 -14.86 -3.67
CA ARG A 43 5.96 -15.71 -4.82
C ARG A 43 5.68 -17.14 -4.38
N ALA A 44 4.64 -17.75 -4.95
CA ALA A 44 4.39 -19.17 -4.78
C ALA A 44 5.43 -19.96 -5.58
N VAL A 45 6.03 -20.98 -4.96
CA VAL A 45 7.17 -21.71 -5.55
C VAL A 45 6.76 -22.48 -6.80
N ASP A 46 5.54 -23.01 -6.85
CA ASP A 46 5.09 -23.93 -7.89
C ASP A 46 4.14 -23.29 -8.92
N ASP A 47 3.72 -22.05 -8.72
CA ASP A 47 2.76 -21.38 -9.59
C ASP A 47 3.22 -19.98 -9.97
N ALA A 48 2.71 -19.48 -11.10
CA ALA A 48 2.89 -18.09 -11.49
C ALA A 48 1.95 -17.20 -10.67
N ALA A 49 1.93 -17.40 -9.35
CA ALA A 49 1.06 -16.72 -8.41
C ALA A 49 1.89 -15.94 -7.39
N TYR A 50 1.37 -14.78 -7.02
CA TYR A 50 2.01 -13.89 -6.07
C TYR A 50 1.02 -13.44 -5.01
N LYS A 51 1.51 -13.27 -3.79
CA LYS A 51 0.76 -12.57 -2.74
C LYS A 51 1.43 -11.24 -2.47
N VAL A 52 0.63 -10.21 -2.36
CA VAL A 52 1.11 -8.86 -2.04
C VAL A 52 0.47 -8.44 -0.72
N ASP A 53 1.31 -8.06 0.22
CA ASP A 53 0.92 -7.59 1.55
C ASP A 53 1.10 -6.08 1.56
N LEU A 54 0.01 -5.33 1.72
CA LEU A 54 0.05 -3.87 1.76
C LEU A 54 -0.45 -3.39 3.12
N LYS A 55 0.40 -2.66 3.84
CA LYS A 55 0.06 -2.03 5.12
C LYS A 55 0.16 -0.53 4.99
N LEU A 56 -0.89 0.16 5.42
CA LEU A 56 -0.95 1.61 5.44
C LEU A 56 -1.17 2.07 6.88
N LEU A 57 -0.46 3.11 7.28
CA LEU A 57 -0.58 3.65 8.63
C LEU A 57 -0.55 5.18 8.61
N VAL A 58 -1.55 5.79 9.24
CA VAL A 58 -1.53 7.18 9.64
C VAL A 58 -1.70 7.21 11.15
N GLY A 59 -0.62 7.51 11.86
CA GLY A 59 -0.60 7.51 13.31
C GLY A 59 -0.83 8.88 13.91
N PRO A 60 -0.79 8.97 15.26
CA PRO A 60 -1.06 10.23 15.98
C PRO A 60 -0.15 11.38 15.58
N ARG A 61 1.11 11.12 15.25
CA ARG A 61 2.05 12.17 14.84
C ARG A 61 1.65 12.82 13.53
N MET A 62 1.12 12.03 12.62
CA MET A 62 0.64 12.53 11.32
C MET A 62 -0.63 13.32 11.49
N VAL A 63 -1.54 12.86 12.35
CA VAL A 63 -2.77 13.57 12.69
C VAL A 63 -2.42 14.92 13.33
N ALA A 64 -1.42 14.95 14.22
CA ALA A 64 -0.96 16.19 14.83
C ALA A 64 -0.45 17.21 13.81
N ARG A 65 -0.07 16.76 12.60
CA ARG A 65 0.35 17.62 11.49
C ARG A 65 -0.81 18.08 10.60
N GLY A 66 -2.05 17.70 10.92
CA GLY A 66 -3.24 18.22 10.28
C GLY A 66 -4.11 17.22 9.54
N LEU A 67 -3.84 15.92 9.63
CA LEU A 67 -4.73 14.93 9.03
C LEU A 67 -5.97 14.70 9.91
N PRO A 68 -7.14 14.52 9.29
CA PRO A 68 -8.40 14.42 10.05
C PRO A 68 -8.64 13.07 10.71
N TYR A 69 -7.93 12.02 10.28
CA TYR A 69 -8.14 10.67 10.79
C TYR A 69 -6.83 9.97 11.02
N GLU A 70 -6.79 9.15 12.08
CA GLU A 70 -5.81 8.07 12.20
C GLU A 70 -6.39 6.84 11.54
N PHE A 71 -5.56 6.05 10.86
CA PHE A 71 -6.04 4.76 10.38
C PHE A 71 -4.90 3.76 10.25
N ARG A 72 -5.30 2.50 10.29
CA ARG A 72 -4.43 1.36 10.03
C ARG A 72 -5.20 0.44 9.11
N LEU A 73 -4.62 0.12 7.97
CA LEU A 73 -5.23 -0.75 6.99
C LEU A 73 -4.22 -1.78 6.52
N HIS A 74 -4.60 -3.05 6.58
CA HIS A 74 -3.78 -4.16 6.14
C HIS A 74 -4.56 -4.96 5.09
N LEU A 75 -4.07 -4.98 3.88
CA LEU A 75 -4.66 -5.69 2.75
C LEU A 75 -3.73 -6.78 2.24
N TRP A 76 -4.35 -7.88 1.83
CA TRP A 76 -3.69 -8.92 1.06
C TRP A 76 -4.30 -8.98 -0.33
N GLY A 77 -3.46 -9.21 -1.34
CA GLY A 77 -3.93 -9.48 -2.69
C GLY A 77 -3.26 -10.73 -3.23
N VAL A 78 -4.01 -11.50 -4.01
CA VAL A 78 -3.50 -12.67 -4.70
C VAL A 78 -3.55 -12.37 -6.19
N PHE A 79 -2.41 -12.52 -6.85
CA PHE A 79 -2.26 -12.19 -8.26
C PHE A 79 -1.78 -13.41 -9.03
N SER A 80 -2.17 -13.48 -10.30
CA SER A 80 -1.68 -14.50 -11.21
C SER A 80 -1.28 -13.85 -12.53
N PHE A 81 -0.47 -14.57 -13.30
CA PHE A 81 -0.07 -14.16 -14.64
C PHE A 81 -0.65 -15.11 -15.67
N GLU A 82 -0.80 -14.62 -16.89
CA GLU A 82 -1.13 -15.47 -18.02
C GLU A 82 -0.05 -16.55 -18.17
N PRO A 83 -0.45 -17.79 -18.53
CA PRO A 83 0.53 -18.85 -18.80
C PRO A 83 1.59 -18.38 -19.80
N ASP A 84 2.79 -18.92 -19.67
CA ASP A 84 3.94 -18.62 -20.54
C ASP A 84 4.52 -17.20 -20.39
N THR A 85 4.07 -16.42 -19.41
CA THR A 85 4.72 -15.13 -19.13
C THR A 85 6.11 -15.38 -18.56
N PRO A 86 7.19 -14.83 -19.16
CA PRO A 86 8.54 -15.02 -18.64
C PRO A 86 8.69 -14.52 -17.21
N GLN A 87 9.47 -15.24 -16.41
CA GLN A 87 9.64 -14.91 -15.00
C GLN A 87 10.17 -13.49 -14.76
N GLU A 88 11.12 -13.05 -15.57
CA GLU A 88 11.66 -11.69 -15.46
C GLU A 88 10.57 -10.64 -15.66
N LYS A 89 9.67 -10.89 -16.60
CA LYS A 89 8.55 -10.01 -16.87
C LYS A 89 7.54 -10.04 -15.73
N GLN A 90 7.30 -11.22 -15.15
CA GLN A 90 6.43 -11.36 -13.97
C GLN A 90 6.96 -10.54 -12.80
N GLU A 91 8.26 -10.66 -12.49
CA GLU A 91 8.88 -9.93 -11.41
C GLU A 91 8.75 -8.42 -11.60
N TYR A 92 9.04 -7.95 -12.81
CA TYR A 92 8.92 -6.52 -13.11
C TYR A 92 7.48 -6.03 -12.94
N ILE A 93 6.53 -6.74 -13.53
CA ILE A 93 5.12 -6.31 -13.53
C ILE A 93 4.52 -6.37 -12.12
N ILE A 94 4.81 -7.42 -11.34
CA ILE A 94 4.23 -7.53 -10.01
C ILE A 94 4.70 -6.39 -9.09
N HIS A 95 5.96 -6.01 -9.18
CA HIS A 95 6.50 -4.90 -8.37
C HIS A 95 5.93 -3.55 -8.78
N MET A 96 5.65 -3.38 -10.09
CA MET A 96 5.10 -2.14 -10.61
C MET A 96 3.59 -2.02 -10.37
N SER A 97 2.86 -3.09 -10.60
CA SER A 97 1.39 -3.03 -10.69
C SER A 97 0.68 -3.60 -9.47
N GLY A 98 1.25 -4.60 -8.81
CA GLY A 98 0.59 -5.24 -7.68
C GLY A 98 0.26 -4.28 -6.55
N PRO A 99 1.27 -3.61 -5.97
CA PRO A 99 1.02 -2.63 -4.90
C PRO A 99 0.12 -1.48 -5.34
N ALA A 100 0.27 -1.01 -6.57
CA ALA A 100 -0.54 0.09 -7.10
C ALA A 100 -2.01 -0.29 -7.18
N MET A 101 -2.31 -1.50 -7.62
CA MET A 101 -3.69 -2.00 -7.68
C MET A 101 -4.30 -2.10 -6.29
N LEU A 102 -3.57 -2.67 -5.32
CA LEU A 102 -4.04 -2.76 -3.94
C LEU A 102 -4.21 -1.38 -3.31
N TYR A 103 -3.31 -0.46 -3.60
CA TYR A 103 -3.43 0.90 -3.07
C TYR A 103 -4.68 1.59 -3.61
N GLY A 104 -5.04 1.35 -4.88
CA GLY A 104 -6.29 1.84 -5.44
C GLY A 104 -7.51 1.33 -4.68
N ILE A 105 -7.50 0.05 -4.30
CA ILE A 105 -8.55 -0.55 -3.47
C ILE A 105 -8.54 0.09 -2.07
N ALA A 106 -7.37 0.26 -1.48
CA ALA A 106 -7.22 0.89 -0.17
C ALA A 106 -7.80 2.31 -0.14
N ARG A 107 -7.58 3.09 -1.21
CA ARG A 107 -8.16 4.44 -1.32
C ARG A 107 -9.68 4.39 -1.24
N GLY A 108 -10.30 3.44 -1.92
CA GLY A 108 -11.75 3.25 -1.87
C GLY A 108 -12.23 2.86 -0.49
N ILE A 109 -11.54 1.95 0.18
CA ILE A 109 -11.89 1.51 1.53
C ILE A 109 -11.83 2.66 2.53
N ILE A 110 -10.74 3.43 2.51
CA ILE A 110 -10.58 4.55 3.44
C ILE A 110 -11.60 5.67 3.15
N ALA A 111 -11.87 5.94 1.87
CA ALA A 111 -12.88 6.92 1.49
C ALA A 111 -14.27 6.52 2.04
N GLN A 112 -14.65 5.24 1.89
CA GLN A 112 -15.92 4.73 2.40
C GLN A 112 -15.97 4.74 3.93
N ALA A 113 -14.89 4.30 4.57
CA ALA A 113 -14.82 4.23 6.03
C ALA A 113 -14.92 5.62 6.68
N THR A 114 -14.45 6.66 6.02
CA THR A 114 -14.45 8.03 6.54
C THR A 114 -15.64 8.86 6.06
N ALA A 115 -16.42 8.38 5.10
CA ALA A 115 -17.52 9.14 4.50
C ALA A 115 -18.56 9.62 5.50
N LEU A 116 -18.83 8.83 6.52
CA LEU A 116 -19.78 9.17 7.58
C LEU A 116 -19.10 9.71 8.85
N GLY A 117 -17.82 9.94 8.78
CA GLY A 117 -17.07 10.47 9.93
C GLY A 117 -17.28 11.96 10.13
N PRO A 118 -16.90 12.49 11.31
CA PRO A 118 -17.17 13.87 11.68
C PRO A 118 -16.43 14.90 10.82
N HIS A 119 -15.38 14.50 10.12
CA HIS A 119 -14.59 15.38 9.26
C HIS A 119 -14.84 15.14 7.78
N GLY A 120 -15.85 14.33 7.44
CA GLY A 120 -16.19 13.99 6.07
C GLY A 120 -15.25 12.96 5.45
N LYS A 121 -15.47 12.68 4.18
CA LYS A 121 -14.68 11.71 3.43
C LYS A 121 -13.23 12.16 3.29
N TYR A 122 -12.30 11.25 3.61
CA TYR A 122 -10.88 11.46 3.38
C TYR A 122 -10.42 10.62 2.20
N THR A 123 -9.75 11.27 1.25
CA THR A 123 -9.19 10.59 0.09
C THR A 123 -7.67 10.53 0.23
N LEU A 124 -7.12 9.31 0.22
CA LEU A 124 -5.68 9.11 0.26
C LEU A 124 -5.03 9.76 -0.97
N PRO A 125 -3.85 10.36 -0.81
CA PRO A 125 -3.13 10.92 -1.96
C PRO A 125 -2.63 9.83 -2.90
N SER A 126 -2.41 10.20 -4.15
CA SER A 126 -1.77 9.30 -5.10
C SER A 126 -0.32 9.09 -4.72
N ILE A 127 0.16 7.85 -4.87
CA ILE A 127 1.54 7.48 -4.57
C ILE A 127 2.17 6.89 -5.83
N ASN A 128 3.39 7.30 -6.11
CA ASN A 128 4.17 6.71 -7.19
C ASN A 128 4.89 5.47 -6.65
N PHE A 129 4.29 4.29 -6.87
CA PHE A 129 4.85 3.04 -6.38
C PHE A 129 6.14 2.66 -7.07
N PHE A 130 6.36 3.09 -8.30
CA PHE A 130 7.62 2.87 -8.98
C PHE A 130 8.77 3.51 -8.19
N GLU A 131 8.61 4.77 -7.82
CA GLU A 131 9.61 5.49 -7.03
C GLU A 131 9.78 4.88 -5.64
N LEU A 132 8.67 4.48 -5.01
CA LEU A 132 8.69 3.88 -3.68
C LEU A 132 9.47 2.56 -3.69
N MET A 133 9.15 1.66 -4.61
CA MET A 133 9.80 0.36 -4.71
C MET A 133 11.28 0.50 -5.10
N LYS A 134 11.60 1.49 -5.91
CA LYS A 134 12.97 1.80 -6.28
C LYS A 134 13.79 2.27 -5.06
N ARG A 135 13.19 3.08 -4.19
CA ARG A 135 13.82 3.51 -2.94
C ARG A 135 14.06 2.35 -1.98
N GLU A 136 13.11 1.46 -1.87
CA GLU A 136 13.23 0.27 -1.02
C GLU A 136 14.34 -0.65 -1.52
N ALA A 137 14.46 -0.84 -2.82
CA ALA A 137 15.53 -1.63 -3.41
C ALA A 137 16.89 -1.01 -3.12
N LYS A 138 17.02 0.32 -3.19
CA LYS A 138 18.27 1.02 -2.86
C LYS A 138 18.63 0.88 -1.38
N LYS A 139 17.65 0.95 -0.49
CA LYS A 139 17.86 0.74 0.94
C LYS A 139 18.35 -0.68 1.23
N ALA A 140 17.75 -1.67 0.60
CA ALA A 140 18.16 -3.07 0.75
C ALA A 140 19.60 -3.28 0.28
N ASN A 141 20.01 -2.61 -0.79
CA ASN A 141 21.38 -2.71 -1.30
C ASN A 141 22.41 -1.93 -0.47
N LYS A 142 21.96 -0.92 0.27
CA LYS A 142 22.85 -0.09 1.10
C LYS A 142 23.01 -0.61 2.52
N THR A 143 22.16 -1.50 2.97
CA THR A 143 22.31 -2.11 4.28
C THR A 143 23.48 -3.09 4.19
N PRO A 144 24.63 -2.80 4.79
CA PRO A 144 25.72 -3.78 4.80
C PRO A 144 25.22 -5.03 5.48
N ASN A 145 25.58 -6.15 4.92
CA ASN A 145 25.25 -7.46 5.46
C ASN A 145 25.86 -7.55 6.86
N SER A 146 25.12 -7.13 7.85
CA SER A 146 25.53 -7.25 9.24
C SER A 146 25.48 -8.70 9.74
N GLY A 147 25.12 -9.62 8.85
CA GLY A 147 25.06 -11.05 9.19
C GLY A 147 26.38 -11.79 9.07
N ASP A 148 27.42 -11.16 8.56
CA ASP A 148 28.72 -11.83 8.34
C ASP A 148 29.74 -11.59 9.43
N HIS A 149 29.32 -11.14 10.59
CA HIS A 149 30.18 -11.03 11.74
C HIS A 149 29.92 -12.22 12.68
N ALA A 150 30.41 -13.33 12.22
CA ALA A 150 30.53 -14.45 13.14
C ALA A 150 31.68 -14.20 14.10
#